data_e87c65e243fd6c5878179c3ea065e746
#
_entry.id   e87c65e243fd6c5878179c3ea065e746
#
_cell.length_a   1.000
_cell.length_b   1.000
_cell.length_c   1.000
_cell.angle_alpha   90.00
_cell.angle_beta   90.00
_cell.angle_gamma   90.00
#
_symmetry.space_group_name_H-M   'P 1'
#
loop_
_entity.id
_entity.type
_entity.pdbx_description
1 polymer ?
#
loop_
_entity_poly.entity_id
_entity_poly.type
_entity_poly.pdbx_seq_one_letter_code
_entity_poly.pdbx_strand_id
1 'polypeptide(L)'
;MNRQRVPVFSFLLLLLLSTFFSMTACVSAENALDPAPQLQPVGTANGKKVIFDNTHGQTAGAADWVLDGGFSDFANALANKGYYAKELRKNTPITYQDIQGYDVFVIGEANIPYKTSEQAAMIQYVQNGGSIFFIGDHYNADRNKNRWDASEVFNGYRRGAYSNPTKGMGTEEASSPAMQGVTGSDWLSTNFGIRFRYNAIGDVTANDIVAPSQAFGITSGISTVAMHAGSTLAITDPNKAKGIVYLPPTSTSWGNAVDQGVYNGGGRAEGPYVAVSKLGLGKAAFIGDSSPVEDATPKYLREETGTKKTTYDGFKEQNDGTLLRNIVDWLSKQESYTALSQVSGLQLDQPTALLSMENPQTSTEPVAEPWDAPATGYKWYDSSTFKSGSYGNGSSGSGGTTTLNEKFESGTKTAYTSGNVTLASGSWYFDNALIGNLSTDKKTGLQSARVRSSGAITMNFDVSGAKSILISHANFGTDSGANWQLQMSTNGGSTWTNVGSTNTSTSTLTAKTFTLTQTAPVRFRIVVSGTTGMRINFDDIVISN
;
A
#
# COMPACT_ATOMS: atom_id res chain seq x y z
N MET A 1 62.26 -60.63 31.73
CA MET A 1 62.15 -59.29 31.12
C MET A 1 60.74 -59.16 30.49
N ASN A 2 59.85 -58.53 31.21
CA ASN A 2 58.43 -58.42 30.88
C ASN A 2 58.21 -57.31 29.84
N ARG A 3 57.58 -57.64 28.68
CA ARG A 3 57.02 -56.66 27.74
C ARG A 3 55.53 -56.57 28.03
N GLN A 4 55.09 -55.44 28.59
CA GLN A 4 53.70 -55.10 28.72
C GLN A 4 53.17 -54.66 27.33
N ARG A 5 52.04 -55.25 26.94
CA ARG A 5 51.24 -54.84 25.75
C ARG A 5 50.25 -53.77 26.20
N VAL A 6 50.28 -52.63 25.55
CA VAL A 6 49.28 -51.56 25.68
C VAL A 6 48.16 -51.81 24.68
N PRO A 7 46.88 -51.80 25.05
CA PRO A 7 45.78 -51.93 24.10
C PRO A 7 45.54 -50.58 23.39
N VAL A 8 45.47 -50.64 22.05
CA VAL A 8 45.06 -49.54 21.19
C VAL A 8 43.54 -49.45 21.25
N PHE A 9 43.03 -48.37 21.87
CA PHE A 9 41.60 -48.03 21.77
C PHE A 9 41.38 -47.30 20.44
N SER A 10 40.66 -47.96 19.49
CA SER A 10 40.16 -47.32 18.28
C SER A 10 38.95 -46.43 18.61
N PHE A 11 39.18 -45.12 18.58
CA PHE A 11 38.07 -44.16 18.59
C PHE A 11 37.44 -44.08 17.20
N LEU A 12 36.26 -44.69 17.07
CA LEU A 12 35.42 -44.52 15.90
C LEU A 12 34.69 -43.19 16.00
N LEU A 13 35.20 -42.14 15.32
CA LEU A 13 34.61 -40.83 15.22
C LEU A 13 33.42 -40.89 14.24
N LEU A 14 32.20 -41.01 14.75
CA LEU A 14 30.99 -40.90 13.97
C LEU A 14 30.78 -39.44 13.57
N LEU A 15 31.16 -39.08 12.34
CA LEU A 15 30.87 -37.77 11.77
C LEU A 15 29.39 -37.72 11.39
N LEU A 16 28.54 -37.19 12.30
CA LEU A 16 27.17 -36.78 11.95
C LEU A 16 27.25 -35.56 11.03
N LEU A 17 27.13 -35.78 9.73
CA LEU A 17 26.92 -34.71 8.75
C LEU A 17 25.48 -34.23 8.91
N SER A 18 25.23 -33.25 9.78
CA SER A 18 23.99 -32.53 9.84
C SER A 18 23.92 -31.63 8.60
N THR A 19 23.29 -32.14 7.53
CA THR A 19 22.85 -31.27 6.43
C THR A 19 21.79 -30.34 6.96
N PHE A 20 22.19 -29.12 7.31
CA PHE A 20 21.27 -28.00 7.44
C PHE A 20 20.65 -27.77 6.05
N PHE A 21 19.51 -28.36 5.78
CA PHE A 21 18.61 -27.84 4.79
C PHE A 21 18.16 -26.48 5.32
N SER A 22 18.80 -25.41 4.84
CA SER A 22 18.22 -24.07 4.90
C SER A 22 16.95 -24.14 4.07
N MET A 23 15.82 -24.44 4.72
CA MET A 23 14.53 -24.09 4.17
C MET A 23 14.53 -22.57 4.06
N THR A 24 14.88 -22.05 2.89
CA THR A 24 14.47 -20.71 2.51
C THR A 24 12.94 -20.76 2.60
N ALA A 25 12.38 -20.20 3.67
CA ALA A 25 10.97 -19.88 3.69
C ALA A 25 10.75 -19.03 2.44
N CYS A 26 10.06 -19.58 1.43
CA CYS A 26 9.47 -18.76 0.38
C CYS A 26 8.52 -17.82 1.10
N VAL A 27 8.95 -16.59 1.35
CA VAL A 27 8.05 -15.53 1.75
C VAL A 27 7.09 -15.40 0.57
N SER A 28 5.85 -15.82 0.78
CA SER A 28 4.78 -15.61 -0.19
C SER A 28 4.66 -14.10 -0.35
N ALA A 29 4.78 -13.58 -1.57
CA ALA A 29 4.55 -12.17 -1.81
C ALA A 29 3.07 -11.86 -1.50
N GLU A 30 2.85 -10.67 -0.97
CA GLU A 30 1.53 -10.21 -0.52
C GLU A 30 0.73 -9.60 -1.68
N ASN A 31 -0.55 -9.40 -1.45
CA ASN A 31 -1.46 -8.74 -2.38
C ASN A 31 -2.44 -7.82 -1.63
N ALA A 32 -3.33 -7.16 -2.36
CA ALA A 32 -4.29 -6.21 -1.81
C ALA A 32 -5.32 -6.79 -0.82
N LEU A 33 -5.41 -8.12 -0.71
CA LEU A 33 -6.34 -8.82 0.18
C LEU A 33 -5.66 -9.32 1.47
N ASP A 34 -4.33 -9.29 1.51
CA ASP A 34 -3.58 -9.67 2.71
C ASP A 34 -3.72 -8.58 3.79
N PRO A 35 -3.58 -8.96 5.07
CA PRO A 35 -3.61 -7.99 6.17
C PRO A 35 -2.60 -6.87 5.94
N ALA A 36 -3.08 -5.63 5.97
CA ALA A 36 -2.21 -4.47 5.79
C ALA A 36 -1.26 -4.30 6.99
N PRO A 37 0.03 -4.06 6.75
CA PRO A 37 0.99 -3.79 7.81
C PRO A 37 0.59 -2.53 8.59
N GLN A 38 0.91 -2.53 9.89
CA GLN A 38 0.62 -1.42 10.78
C GLN A 38 1.67 -1.31 11.88
N LEU A 39 1.95 -0.08 12.29
CA LEU A 39 2.85 0.24 13.38
C LEU A 39 2.09 0.92 14.50
N GLN A 40 2.22 0.39 15.71
CA GLN A 40 1.70 1.02 16.90
C GLN A 40 2.63 2.14 17.38
N PRO A 41 2.11 3.19 18.03
CA PRO A 41 2.93 4.21 18.66
C PRO A 41 3.94 3.60 19.62
N VAL A 42 5.21 4.04 19.53
CA VAL A 42 6.26 3.68 20.48
C VAL A 42 6.21 4.66 21.65
N GLY A 43 6.04 4.16 22.86
CA GLY A 43 5.87 5.00 24.06
C GLY A 43 4.49 5.65 24.13
N THR A 44 4.45 6.96 24.43
CA THR A 44 3.19 7.70 24.56
C THR A 44 2.60 8.03 23.18
N ALA A 45 1.40 7.54 22.92
CA ALA A 45 0.67 7.88 21.69
C ALA A 45 0.35 9.39 21.65
N ASN A 46 0.56 10.03 20.49
CA ASN A 46 0.21 11.43 20.27
C ASN A 46 -1.26 11.62 19.79
N GLY A 47 -2.01 10.51 19.62
CA GLY A 47 -3.39 10.48 19.17
C GLY A 47 -3.58 10.66 17.66
N LYS A 48 -2.50 10.78 16.89
CA LYS A 48 -2.54 11.01 15.44
C LYS A 48 -2.31 9.74 14.64
N LYS A 49 -2.93 9.67 13.46
CA LYS A 49 -2.93 8.49 12.59
C LYS A 49 -2.47 8.85 11.18
N VAL A 50 -1.59 8.04 10.65
CA VAL A 50 -1.06 8.16 9.29
C VAL A 50 -1.42 6.89 8.51
N ILE A 51 -1.90 7.06 7.26
CA ILE A 51 -2.15 5.94 6.35
C ILE A 51 -1.27 6.10 5.12
N PHE A 52 -0.65 5.00 4.68
CA PHE A 52 0.24 4.95 3.51
C PHE A 52 -0.48 4.24 2.36
N ASP A 53 -0.46 4.82 1.17
CA ASP A 53 -1.07 4.21 -0.01
C ASP A 53 -0.24 3.00 -0.50
N ASN A 54 -0.92 1.89 -0.80
CA ASN A 54 -0.41 0.78 -1.60
C ASN A 54 -1.51 0.25 -2.53
N THR A 55 -2.13 1.16 -3.29
CA THR A 55 -3.25 0.82 -4.20
C THR A 55 -2.99 1.26 -5.65
N HIS A 56 -1.99 2.10 -5.88
CA HIS A 56 -1.70 2.73 -7.18
C HIS A 56 -0.29 2.43 -7.70
N GLY A 57 0.18 1.18 -7.51
CA GLY A 57 1.45 0.74 -8.07
C GLY A 57 2.67 1.29 -7.31
N GLN A 58 2.55 1.54 -6.01
CA GLN A 58 3.67 1.94 -5.15
C GLN A 58 4.76 0.88 -5.05
N THR A 59 4.47 -0.33 -5.49
CA THR A 59 5.44 -1.43 -5.58
C THR A 59 5.93 -1.69 -6.99
N ALA A 60 5.58 -0.85 -7.98
CA ALA A 60 5.93 -1.11 -9.37
C ALA A 60 7.41 -0.82 -9.68
N GLY A 61 8.03 -1.66 -10.50
CA GLY A 61 9.34 -1.40 -11.08
C GLY A 61 10.51 -1.52 -10.11
N ALA A 62 11.34 -0.47 -10.03
CA ALA A 62 12.68 -0.56 -9.44
C ALA A 62 12.71 -0.56 -7.91
N ALA A 63 11.74 0.05 -7.25
CA ALA A 63 11.68 0.18 -5.80
C ALA A 63 10.29 -0.25 -5.26
N ASP A 64 10.07 -0.13 -3.97
CA ASP A 64 8.75 -0.26 -3.36
C ASP A 64 8.57 0.80 -2.26
N TRP A 65 7.64 1.69 -2.47
CA TRP A 65 7.37 2.87 -1.65
C TRP A 65 6.23 2.61 -0.66
N VAL A 66 6.40 1.56 0.15
CA VAL A 66 5.39 1.05 1.08
C VAL A 66 5.90 1.03 2.52
N LEU A 67 4.95 1.03 3.46
CA LEU A 67 5.19 1.22 4.88
C LEU A 67 6.21 0.24 5.49
N ASP A 68 6.23 -1.01 5.06
CA ASP A 68 7.13 -2.07 5.54
C ASP A 68 8.13 -2.53 4.46
N GLY A 69 8.31 -1.74 3.42
CA GLY A 69 9.33 -1.82 2.39
C GLY A 69 10.24 -0.61 2.41
N GLY A 70 10.49 0.01 1.26
CA GLY A 70 11.42 1.14 1.13
C GLY A 70 11.10 2.39 1.95
N PHE A 71 9.93 2.48 2.59
CA PHE A 71 9.57 3.56 3.51
C PHE A 71 9.56 3.14 4.99
N SER A 72 10.17 2.00 5.33
CA SER A 72 10.08 1.45 6.69
C SER A 72 10.76 2.33 7.74
N ASP A 73 11.89 2.96 7.44
CA ASP A 73 12.57 3.89 8.36
C ASP A 73 11.73 5.15 8.61
N PHE A 74 11.09 5.69 7.58
CA PHE A 74 10.17 6.82 7.72
C PHE A 74 8.95 6.44 8.58
N ALA A 75 8.32 5.30 8.32
CA ALA A 75 7.19 4.82 9.10
C ALA A 75 7.55 4.56 10.57
N ASN A 76 8.70 3.92 10.81
CA ASN A 76 9.23 3.70 12.17
C ASN A 76 9.53 5.02 12.89
N ALA A 77 10.08 6.02 12.19
CA ALA A 77 10.33 7.33 12.77
C ALA A 77 9.03 8.04 13.20
N LEU A 78 7.93 7.86 12.46
CA LEU A 78 6.61 8.36 12.86
C LEU A 78 6.06 7.59 14.07
N ALA A 79 6.18 6.26 14.09
CA ALA A 79 5.79 5.46 15.24
C ALA A 79 6.56 5.85 16.51
N ASN A 80 7.87 6.13 16.40
CA ASN A 80 8.71 6.65 17.49
C ASN A 80 8.30 8.04 17.97
N LYS A 81 7.58 8.83 17.16
CA LYS A 81 6.96 10.10 17.56
C LYS A 81 5.54 9.94 18.12
N GLY A 82 5.08 8.72 18.32
CA GLY A 82 3.77 8.42 18.89
C GLY A 82 2.63 8.35 17.87
N TYR A 83 2.90 8.37 16.57
CA TYR A 83 1.88 8.18 15.53
C TYR A 83 1.50 6.70 15.41
N TYR A 84 0.22 6.44 15.16
CA TYR A 84 -0.22 5.18 14.58
C TYR A 84 -0.04 5.25 13.06
N ALA A 85 0.59 4.26 12.47
CA ALA A 85 0.76 4.17 11.01
C ALA A 85 0.17 2.86 10.48
N LYS A 86 -0.46 2.90 9.31
CA LYS A 86 -1.04 1.74 8.63
C LYS A 86 -0.93 1.90 7.13
N GLU A 87 -0.83 0.78 6.41
CA GLU A 87 -0.92 0.74 4.96
C GLU A 87 -2.38 0.61 4.49
N LEU A 88 -2.74 1.28 3.40
CA LEU A 88 -4.01 1.09 2.70
C LEU A 88 -3.81 0.04 1.61
N ARG A 89 -4.49 -1.09 1.75
CA ARG A 89 -4.52 -2.18 0.75
C ARG A 89 -5.94 -2.40 0.30
N LYS A 90 -6.19 -2.33 -1.00
CA LYS A 90 -7.46 -2.68 -1.62
C LYS A 90 -7.30 -2.79 -3.14
N ASN A 91 -8.22 -3.50 -3.78
CA ASN A 91 -8.30 -3.65 -5.23
C ASN A 91 -9.48 -2.89 -5.86
N THR A 92 -10.11 -2.01 -5.11
CA THR A 92 -11.20 -1.13 -5.55
C THR A 92 -10.77 0.32 -5.44
N PRO A 93 -11.39 1.27 -6.16
CA PRO A 93 -11.02 2.68 -6.07
C PRO A 93 -11.02 3.23 -4.64
N ILE A 94 -10.11 4.15 -4.35
CA ILE A 94 -10.06 4.85 -3.06
C ILE A 94 -11.35 5.66 -2.87
N THR A 95 -11.93 5.57 -1.68
CA THR A 95 -13.10 6.36 -1.28
C THR A 95 -12.75 7.27 -0.11
N TYR A 96 -13.58 8.28 0.12
CA TYR A 96 -13.46 9.15 1.30
C TYR A 96 -13.45 8.34 2.61
N GLN A 97 -14.25 7.29 2.70
CA GLN A 97 -14.34 6.42 3.89
C GLN A 97 -13.05 5.68 4.20
N ASP A 98 -12.24 5.36 3.20
CA ASP A 98 -10.97 4.67 3.41
C ASP A 98 -9.96 5.54 4.18
N ILE A 99 -10.00 6.86 4.00
CA ILE A 99 -8.99 7.80 4.48
C ILE A 99 -9.48 8.76 5.56
N GLN A 100 -10.79 9.00 5.70
CA GLN A 100 -11.35 10.01 6.62
C GLN A 100 -10.99 9.81 8.11
N GLY A 101 -10.61 8.60 8.52
CA GLY A 101 -10.24 8.27 9.90
C GLY A 101 -8.77 8.55 10.25
N TYR A 102 -8.01 9.14 9.33
CA TYR A 102 -6.59 9.42 9.47
C TYR A 102 -6.32 10.92 9.36
N ASP A 103 -5.25 11.39 10.03
CA ASP A 103 -4.84 12.79 9.99
C ASP A 103 -4.01 13.09 8.74
N VAL A 104 -3.19 12.13 8.29
CA VAL A 104 -2.32 12.25 7.11
C VAL A 104 -2.42 11.01 6.24
N PHE A 105 -2.60 11.23 4.94
CA PHE A 105 -2.50 10.22 3.89
C PHE A 105 -1.18 10.43 3.14
N VAL A 106 -0.27 9.45 3.22
CA VAL A 106 1.03 9.47 2.54
C VAL A 106 0.91 8.68 1.24
N ILE A 107 1.26 9.30 0.14
CA ILE A 107 1.26 8.69 -1.19
C ILE A 107 2.69 8.70 -1.71
N GLY A 108 3.35 7.55 -1.65
CA GLY A 108 4.60 7.30 -2.35
C GLY A 108 4.36 7.12 -3.83
N GLU A 109 5.32 7.40 -4.65
CA GLU A 109 5.35 7.32 -6.11
C GLU A 109 4.25 6.45 -6.75
N ALA A 110 3.08 7.05 -7.01
CA ALA A 110 1.95 6.36 -7.61
C ALA A 110 2.18 6.18 -9.12
N ASN A 111 2.04 4.96 -9.61
CA ASN A 111 2.34 4.58 -11.00
C ASN A 111 1.09 4.14 -11.79
N ILE A 112 -0.07 4.12 -11.16
CA ILE A 112 -1.37 3.86 -11.79
C ILE A 112 -2.23 5.13 -11.68
N PRO A 113 -2.80 5.65 -12.78
CA PRO A 113 -3.53 6.91 -12.76
C PRO A 113 -4.79 6.86 -11.89
N TYR A 114 -5.00 7.90 -11.07
CA TYR A 114 -6.19 8.05 -10.25
C TYR A 114 -7.44 8.31 -11.10
N LYS A 115 -8.51 7.59 -10.78
CA LYS A 115 -9.83 7.85 -11.36
C LYS A 115 -10.39 9.19 -10.87
N THR A 116 -11.28 9.80 -11.65
CA THR A 116 -11.94 11.05 -11.24
C THR A 116 -12.64 10.93 -9.89
N SER A 117 -13.21 9.76 -9.57
CA SER A 117 -13.85 9.50 -8.27
C SER A 117 -12.86 9.48 -7.11
N GLU A 118 -11.64 8.99 -7.32
CA GLU A 118 -10.58 8.95 -6.32
C GLU A 118 -10.00 10.34 -6.07
N GLN A 119 -9.76 11.11 -7.15
CA GLN A 119 -9.39 12.52 -7.04
C GLN A 119 -10.43 13.31 -6.22
N ALA A 120 -11.74 13.10 -6.51
CA ALA A 120 -12.81 13.74 -5.76
C ALA A 120 -12.82 13.34 -4.28
N ALA A 121 -12.59 12.07 -3.96
CA ALA A 121 -12.50 11.57 -2.58
C ALA A 121 -11.32 12.20 -1.82
N MET A 122 -10.15 12.32 -2.45
CA MET A 122 -8.98 12.96 -1.88
C MET A 122 -9.17 14.47 -1.67
N ILE A 123 -9.79 15.16 -2.64
CA ILE A 123 -10.14 16.58 -2.50
C ILE A 123 -11.11 16.77 -1.32
N GLN A 124 -12.16 15.97 -1.24
CA GLN A 124 -13.12 16.01 -0.13
C GLN A 124 -12.43 15.75 1.22
N TYR A 125 -11.52 14.79 1.28
CA TYR A 125 -10.76 14.49 2.49
C TYR A 125 -9.95 15.70 2.97
N VAL A 126 -9.23 16.37 2.06
CA VAL A 126 -8.44 17.55 2.44
C VAL A 126 -9.35 18.74 2.78
N GLN A 127 -10.41 18.99 2.02
CA GLN A 127 -11.37 20.06 2.34
C GLN A 127 -11.99 19.92 3.74
N ASN A 128 -12.16 18.67 4.20
CA ASN A 128 -12.72 18.34 5.51
C ASN A 128 -11.68 18.27 6.65
N GLY A 129 -10.41 18.61 6.39
CA GLY A 129 -9.38 18.74 7.42
C GLY A 129 -8.35 17.63 7.46
N GLY A 130 -8.46 16.59 6.62
CA GLY A 130 -7.39 15.64 6.39
C GLY A 130 -6.21 16.28 5.65
N SER A 131 -5.07 15.61 5.63
CA SER A 131 -3.90 16.13 4.92
C SER A 131 -3.25 15.06 4.06
N ILE A 132 -2.66 15.45 2.91
CA ILE A 132 -1.98 14.51 2.00
C ILE A 132 -0.50 14.88 1.88
N PHE A 133 0.37 13.88 1.89
CA PHE A 133 1.78 14.02 1.54
C PHE A 133 2.05 13.29 0.23
N PHE A 134 2.31 14.04 -0.85
CA PHE A 134 2.65 13.54 -2.17
C PHE A 134 4.18 13.45 -2.31
N ILE A 135 4.68 12.26 -2.59
CA ILE A 135 6.10 11.96 -2.79
C ILE A 135 6.26 11.50 -4.23
N GLY A 136 6.83 12.35 -5.09
CA GLY A 136 7.07 12.07 -6.50
C GLY A 136 8.47 11.52 -6.77
N ASP A 137 8.85 11.51 -8.03
CA ASP A 137 10.17 11.13 -8.51
C ASP A 137 10.46 11.84 -9.85
N HIS A 138 11.61 11.56 -10.46
CA HIS A 138 11.95 12.08 -11.78
C HIS A 138 10.94 11.67 -12.86
N TYR A 139 10.80 12.48 -13.88
CA TYR A 139 10.03 12.13 -15.07
C TYR A 139 10.75 11.04 -15.87
N ASN A 140 9.99 10.26 -16.63
CA ASN A 140 10.50 9.24 -17.53
C ASN A 140 10.98 7.94 -16.85
N ALA A 141 10.29 7.51 -15.82
CA ALA A 141 10.55 6.22 -15.21
C ALA A 141 9.70 5.09 -15.81
N ASP A 142 8.44 5.38 -16.17
CA ASP A 142 7.41 4.39 -16.62
C ASP A 142 7.55 3.06 -15.90
N ARG A 143 7.59 3.12 -14.58
CA ARG A 143 7.95 1.99 -13.72
C ARG A 143 6.99 0.81 -13.87
N ASN A 144 5.77 1.10 -14.24
CA ASN A 144 4.69 0.12 -14.41
C ASN A 144 4.49 -0.31 -15.87
N LYS A 145 5.26 0.24 -16.81
CA LYS A 145 5.14 -0.01 -18.27
C LYS A 145 3.76 0.35 -18.83
N ASN A 146 3.12 1.36 -18.27
CA ASN A 146 1.79 1.84 -18.67
C ASN A 146 1.81 3.21 -19.35
N ARG A 147 2.98 3.79 -19.58
CA ARG A 147 3.20 5.13 -20.18
C ARG A 147 2.78 6.27 -19.25
N TRP A 148 2.61 6.01 -17.96
CA TRP A 148 2.32 7.03 -16.97
C TRP A 148 3.46 7.08 -15.95
N ASP A 149 4.01 8.26 -15.74
CA ASP A 149 4.94 8.54 -14.66
C ASP A 149 4.21 9.09 -13.43
N ALA A 150 4.85 9.00 -12.25
CA ALA A 150 4.27 9.48 -11.01
C ALA A 150 3.88 10.97 -11.07
N SER A 151 4.68 11.81 -11.73
CA SER A 151 4.37 13.23 -11.96
C SER A 151 3.08 13.41 -12.77
N GLU A 152 2.84 12.58 -13.78
CA GLU A 152 1.64 12.60 -14.60
C GLU A 152 0.42 12.07 -13.83
N VAL A 153 0.60 11.00 -13.04
CA VAL A 153 -0.42 10.45 -12.16
C VAL A 153 -0.89 11.50 -11.16
N PHE A 154 0.04 12.19 -10.51
CA PHE A 154 -0.27 13.26 -9.56
C PHE A 154 -0.90 14.48 -10.22
N ASN A 155 -0.39 14.94 -11.35
CA ASN A 155 -0.97 16.06 -12.09
C ASN A 155 -2.37 15.72 -12.63
N GLY A 156 -2.64 14.44 -12.91
CA GLY A 156 -3.91 13.95 -13.45
C GLY A 156 -3.99 13.98 -14.96
N TYR A 157 -2.86 14.09 -15.67
CA TYR A 157 -2.81 14.00 -17.13
C TYR A 157 -1.42 13.58 -17.63
N ARG A 158 -1.40 12.86 -18.74
CA ARG A 158 -0.18 12.45 -19.42
C ARG A 158 0.22 13.45 -20.51
N ARG A 159 1.52 13.70 -20.64
CA ARG A 159 2.07 14.59 -21.69
C ARG A 159 1.62 14.14 -23.07
N GLY A 160 1.13 15.08 -23.87
CA GLY A 160 0.62 14.81 -25.22
C GLY A 160 -0.63 13.93 -25.29
N ALA A 161 -1.28 13.64 -24.17
CA ALA A 161 -2.43 12.74 -24.07
C ALA A 161 -3.55 13.26 -23.14
N TYR A 162 -3.62 14.57 -22.89
CA TYR A 162 -4.60 15.16 -21.97
C TYR A 162 -6.05 14.79 -22.33
N SER A 163 -6.43 14.89 -23.61
CA SER A 163 -7.78 14.55 -24.08
C SER A 163 -7.99 13.05 -24.35
N ASN A 164 -6.93 12.25 -24.31
CA ASN A 164 -6.98 10.80 -24.55
C ASN A 164 -6.00 10.07 -23.63
N PRO A 165 -6.36 9.85 -22.36
CA PRO A 165 -5.49 9.20 -21.36
C PRO A 165 -4.99 7.81 -21.76
N THR A 166 -5.73 7.12 -22.65
CA THR A 166 -5.40 5.78 -23.15
C THR A 166 -4.62 5.78 -24.46
N LYS A 167 -4.13 6.95 -24.93
CA LYS A 167 -3.35 7.06 -26.17
C LYS A 167 -2.17 6.07 -26.18
N GLY A 168 -2.07 5.28 -27.24
CA GLY A 168 -1.03 4.27 -27.41
C GLY A 168 -1.30 2.93 -26.72
N MET A 169 -2.41 2.80 -25.98
CA MET A 169 -2.82 1.54 -25.35
C MET A 169 -3.58 0.64 -26.33
N GLY A 170 -3.41 -0.68 -26.20
CA GLY A 170 -4.25 -1.66 -26.89
C GLY A 170 -5.68 -1.68 -26.33
N THR A 171 -6.63 -2.28 -27.06
CA THR A 171 -8.05 -2.29 -26.66
C THR A 171 -8.27 -2.93 -25.29
N GLU A 172 -7.60 -4.05 -24.98
CA GLU A 172 -7.70 -4.73 -23.69
C GLU A 172 -7.19 -3.83 -22.55
N GLU A 173 -6.02 -3.24 -22.71
CA GLU A 173 -5.38 -2.32 -21.76
C GLU A 173 -6.27 -1.09 -21.52
N ALA A 174 -6.69 -0.41 -22.58
CA ALA A 174 -7.52 0.79 -22.52
C ALA A 174 -8.90 0.55 -21.87
N SER A 175 -9.45 -0.66 -21.99
CA SER A 175 -10.73 -1.06 -21.40
C SER A 175 -10.59 -1.73 -20.04
N SER A 176 -9.37 -1.87 -19.52
CA SER A 176 -9.11 -2.51 -18.23
C SER A 176 -9.78 -1.76 -17.07
N PRO A 177 -10.14 -2.44 -15.97
CA PRO A 177 -10.67 -1.79 -14.77
C PRO A 177 -9.76 -0.68 -14.24
N ALA A 178 -8.45 -0.77 -14.44
CA ALA A 178 -7.49 0.25 -14.02
C ALA A 178 -7.68 1.58 -14.76
N MET A 179 -8.01 1.55 -16.07
CA MET A 179 -8.20 2.74 -16.89
C MET A 179 -9.65 3.29 -16.90
N GLN A 180 -10.63 2.49 -16.46
CA GLN A 180 -12.03 2.96 -16.39
C GLN A 180 -12.19 4.10 -15.38
N GLY A 181 -12.71 5.25 -15.84
CA GLY A 181 -12.91 6.45 -15.01
C GLY A 181 -11.69 7.34 -14.87
N VAL A 182 -10.61 7.04 -15.61
CA VAL A 182 -9.44 7.92 -15.75
C VAL A 182 -9.70 8.95 -16.84
N THR A 183 -9.55 10.23 -16.52
CA THR A 183 -9.70 11.36 -17.47
C THR A 183 -8.61 12.38 -17.22
N GLY A 184 -8.18 13.12 -18.23
CA GLY A 184 -7.30 14.27 -18.04
C GLY A 184 -7.99 15.37 -17.23
N SER A 185 -7.43 15.79 -16.10
CA SER A 185 -8.11 16.63 -15.12
C SER A 185 -7.33 17.84 -14.62
N ASP A 186 -5.99 17.81 -14.63
CA ASP A 186 -5.12 18.83 -13.99
C ASP A 186 -5.56 19.18 -12.55
N TRP A 187 -6.04 18.17 -11.81
CA TRP A 187 -6.70 18.32 -10.52
C TRP A 187 -5.79 18.86 -9.44
N LEU A 188 -4.49 18.53 -9.52
CA LEU A 188 -3.51 18.97 -8.53
C LEU A 188 -3.30 20.47 -8.59
N SER A 189 -3.08 21.03 -9.80
CA SER A 189 -2.98 22.47 -10.01
C SER A 189 -4.27 23.19 -9.63
N THR A 190 -5.41 22.68 -10.06
CA THR A 190 -6.72 23.28 -9.82
C THR A 190 -7.03 23.40 -8.32
N ASN A 191 -6.73 22.36 -7.53
CA ASN A 191 -7.13 22.31 -6.12
C ASN A 191 -6.00 22.79 -5.19
N PHE A 192 -4.76 22.41 -5.45
CA PHE A 192 -3.62 22.64 -4.55
C PHE A 192 -2.68 23.77 -5.03
N GLY A 193 -2.85 24.26 -6.27
CA GLY A 193 -1.98 25.30 -6.82
C GLY A 193 -0.56 24.83 -7.13
N ILE A 194 -0.37 23.53 -7.38
CA ILE A 194 0.92 22.88 -7.60
C ILE A 194 0.83 21.92 -8.80
N ARG A 195 1.95 21.75 -9.52
CA ARG A 195 2.20 20.63 -10.43
C ARG A 195 3.55 20.02 -10.15
N PHE A 196 3.70 18.72 -10.31
CA PHE A 196 5.00 18.10 -10.51
C PHE A 196 5.50 18.45 -11.90
N ARG A 197 6.75 18.89 -12.03
CA ARG A 197 7.34 19.15 -13.34
C ARG A 197 7.75 17.84 -14.01
N TYR A 198 7.85 17.89 -15.33
CA TYR A 198 8.28 16.75 -16.13
C TYR A 198 9.79 16.80 -16.39
N ASN A 199 10.56 17.14 -15.37
CA ASN A 199 12.00 17.19 -15.43
C ASN A 199 12.65 16.01 -14.68
N ALA A 200 13.94 15.79 -14.94
CA ALA A 200 14.71 14.72 -14.34
C ALA A 200 16.10 15.27 -13.98
N ILE A 201 16.22 15.74 -12.76
CA ILE A 201 17.43 16.38 -12.24
C ILE A 201 18.26 15.29 -11.57
N GLY A 202 19.58 15.28 -11.83
CA GLY A 202 20.49 14.33 -11.23
C GLY A 202 20.78 14.61 -9.75
N ASP A 203 21.87 14.05 -9.23
CA ASP A 203 22.24 14.21 -7.82
C ASP A 203 22.57 15.67 -7.49
N VAL A 204 21.78 16.26 -6.58
CA VAL A 204 21.92 17.65 -6.14
C VAL A 204 21.60 17.77 -4.65
N THR A 205 22.40 18.52 -3.92
CA THR A 205 22.07 18.93 -2.56
C THR A 205 21.26 20.23 -2.57
N ALA A 206 19.98 20.14 -2.19
CA ALA A 206 19.12 21.31 -2.02
C ALA A 206 19.54 22.07 -0.74
N ASN A 207 19.91 23.35 -0.88
CA ASN A 207 20.46 24.18 0.20
C ASN A 207 19.84 25.59 0.28
N ASP A 208 18.92 25.95 -0.59
CA ASP A 208 18.10 27.16 -0.43
C ASP A 208 16.87 26.81 0.41
N ILE A 209 17.06 26.87 1.73
CA ILE A 209 16.07 26.50 2.73
C ILE A 209 15.33 27.76 3.18
N VAL A 210 14.02 27.79 2.99
CA VAL A 210 13.17 28.90 3.43
C VAL A 210 13.17 28.96 4.96
N ALA A 211 13.31 30.19 5.51
CA ALA A 211 13.35 30.39 6.96
C ALA A 211 12.12 29.75 7.65
N PRO A 212 12.28 29.15 8.83
CA PRO A 212 11.18 28.44 9.52
C PRO A 212 9.92 29.28 9.73
N SER A 213 10.07 30.60 9.99
CA SER A 213 8.94 31.54 10.12
C SER A 213 8.15 31.74 8.83
N GLN A 214 8.74 31.43 7.68
CA GLN A 214 8.14 31.49 6.35
C GLN A 214 7.78 30.09 5.79
N ALA A 215 8.04 29.04 6.55
CA ALA A 215 7.82 27.64 6.20
C ALA A 215 7.04 26.88 7.30
N PHE A 216 6.20 27.58 8.06
CA PHE A 216 5.33 27.01 9.11
C PHE A 216 6.09 26.20 10.18
N GLY A 217 7.38 26.48 10.38
CA GLY A 217 8.26 25.73 11.27
C GLY A 217 8.84 24.46 10.68
N ILE A 218 8.41 24.03 9.50
CA ILE A 218 8.81 22.75 8.88
C ILE A 218 10.33 22.69 8.66
N THR A 219 10.94 23.79 8.27
CA THR A 219 12.37 23.86 7.97
C THR A 219 13.26 24.09 9.21
N SER A 220 12.69 23.98 10.41
CA SER A 220 13.48 24.08 11.65
C SER A 220 14.48 22.93 11.75
N GLY A 221 15.77 23.28 11.91
CA GLY A 221 16.86 22.32 11.98
C GLY A 221 17.29 21.73 10.64
N ILE A 222 16.81 22.31 9.53
CA ILE A 222 17.17 21.88 8.16
C ILE A 222 18.19 22.86 7.59
N SER A 223 19.28 22.34 7.05
CA SER A 223 20.31 23.09 6.31
C SER A 223 20.45 22.58 4.87
N THR A 224 20.30 21.29 4.66
CA THR A 224 20.42 20.64 3.37
C THR A 224 19.44 19.46 3.25
N VAL A 225 19.02 19.16 2.02
CA VAL A 225 18.17 18.01 1.67
C VAL A 225 18.76 17.38 0.43
N ALA A 226 18.85 16.04 0.39
CA ALA A 226 19.34 15.33 -0.77
C ALA A 226 18.30 15.28 -1.89
N MET A 227 18.76 15.16 -3.13
CA MET A 227 18.00 14.78 -4.32
C MET A 227 18.82 13.78 -5.11
N HIS A 228 18.23 12.65 -5.48
CA HIS A 228 18.87 11.62 -6.30
C HIS A 228 17.94 11.23 -7.46
N ALA A 229 18.14 11.88 -8.60
CA ALA A 229 17.31 11.71 -9.79
C ALA A 229 15.85 12.11 -9.56
N GLY A 230 15.60 13.29 -8.99
CA GLY A 230 14.26 13.80 -8.70
C GLY A 230 13.71 14.79 -9.75
N SER A 231 12.53 15.31 -9.47
CA SER A 231 11.89 16.42 -10.18
C SER A 231 11.74 17.65 -9.28
N THR A 232 11.42 18.80 -9.87
CA THR A 232 10.94 19.97 -9.13
C THR A 232 9.43 20.11 -9.26
N LEU A 233 8.89 21.08 -8.56
CA LEU A 233 7.48 21.43 -8.53
C LEU A 233 7.29 22.80 -9.18
N ALA A 234 6.10 23.06 -9.71
CA ALA A 234 5.70 24.37 -10.17
C ALA A 234 4.56 24.91 -9.31
N ILE A 235 4.73 26.08 -8.73
CA ILE A 235 3.65 26.81 -8.08
C ILE A 235 2.80 27.44 -9.16
N THR A 236 1.54 27.03 -9.27
CA THR A 236 0.57 27.56 -10.24
C THR A 236 -0.37 28.59 -9.61
N ASP A 237 -0.61 28.50 -8.29
CA ASP A 237 -1.40 29.46 -7.51
C ASP A 237 -0.74 29.74 -6.16
N PRO A 238 -0.02 30.88 -6.00
CA PRO A 238 0.64 31.25 -4.75
C PRO A 238 -0.29 31.50 -3.57
N ASN A 239 -1.60 31.69 -3.78
CA ASN A 239 -2.56 31.79 -2.68
C ASN A 239 -2.82 30.44 -2.02
N LYS A 240 -2.57 29.35 -2.75
CA LYS A 240 -2.77 27.97 -2.28
C LYS A 240 -1.47 27.31 -1.89
N ALA A 241 -0.37 27.56 -2.61
CA ALA A 241 0.87 26.82 -2.49
C ALA A 241 2.10 27.70 -2.20
N LYS A 242 3.08 27.12 -1.51
CA LYS A 242 4.33 27.78 -1.16
C LYS A 242 5.50 26.79 -1.16
N GLY A 243 6.61 27.19 -1.81
CA GLY A 243 7.87 26.46 -1.75
C GLY A 243 8.59 26.67 -0.42
N ILE A 244 9.20 25.61 0.09
CA ILE A 244 9.93 25.65 1.37
C ILE A 244 11.38 25.15 1.26
N VAL A 245 11.73 24.41 0.21
CA VAL A 245 13.09 23.99 -0.13
C VAL A 245 13.29 24.17 -1.63
N TYR A 246 14.42 24.73 -2.04
CA TYR A 246 14.80 24.92 -3.44
C TYR A 246 16.20 24.37 -3.70
N LEU A 247 16.44 23.98 -4.94
CA LEU A 247 17.77 23.57 -5.41
C LEU A 247 18.68 24.81 -5.55
N PRO A 248 20.01 24.63 -5.47
CA PRO A 248 20.93 25.66 -5.94
C PRO A 248 20.85 25.82 -7.46
N PRO A 249 21.42 26.89 -8.04
CA PRO A 249 21.68 26.92 -9.48
C PRO A 249 22.41 25.64 -9.91
N THR A 250 21.86 24.94 -10.93
CA THR A 250 22.39 23.67 -11.42
C THR A 250 22.05 23.45 -12.88
N SER A 251 22.91 22.69 -13.57
CA SER A 251 22.65 22.12 -14.89
C SER A 251 22.72 20.59 -14.85
N THR A 252 22.79 20.00 -13.66
CA THR A 252 22.94 18.56 -13.48
C THR A 252 21.60 17.89 -13.81
N SER A 253 21.54 17.19 -14.94
CA SER A 253 20.40 16.36 -15.31
C SER A 253 20.67 14.90 -15.03
N TRP A 254 19.60 14.14 -14.79
CA TRP A 254 19.68 12.70 -14.70
C TRP A 254 20.13 12.12 -16.05
N GLY A 255 20.99 11.07 -16.02
CA GLY A 255 21.63 10.52 -17.23
C GLY A 255 20.67 9.94 -18.28
N ASN A 256 19.44 9.60 -17.87
CA ASN A 256 18.39 9.07 -18.76
C ASN A 256 17.23 10.07 -18.96
N ALA A 257 17.43 11.35 -18.66
CA ALA A 257 16.41 12.36 -18.94
C ALA A 257 16.07 12.41 -20.44
N VAL A 258 14.79 12.36 -20.80
CA VAL A 258 14.34 12.31 -22.20
C VAL A 258 14.26 13.67 -22.87
N ASP A 259 14.13 14.72 -22.07
CA ASP A 259 14.15 16.12 -22.52
C ASP A 259 15.29 16.87 -21.82
N GLN A 260 15.12 18.18 -21.60
CA GLN A 260 15.99 18.91 -20.69
C GLN A 260 15.77 18.42 -19.26
N GLY A 261 16.81 17.98 -18.58
CA GLY A 261 16.72 17.56 -17.18
C GLY A 261 16.46 18.73 -16.23
N VAL A 262 17.01 19.90 -16.54
CA VAL A 262 16.85 21.16 -15.81
C VAL A 262 16.25 22.19 -16.76
N TYR A 263 15.14 22.81 -16.40
CA TYR A 263 14.37 23.70 -17.28
C TYR A 263 14.80 25.16 -17.23
N ASN A 264 15.08 25.66 -16.01
CA ASN A 264 15.34 27.07 -15.76
C ASN A 264 16.67 27.31 -15.01
N GLY A 265 17.62 26.40 -15.11
CA GLY A 265 18.95 26.52 -14.52
C GLY A 265 19.02 26.25 -13.02
N GLY A 266 18.05 25.57 -12.45
CA GLY A 266 17.96 25.36 -11.01
C GLY A 266 17.55 26.63 -10.24
N GLY A 267 17.80 26.66 -8.94
CA GLY A 267 17.42 27.75 -8.07
C GLY A 267 15.89 27.97 -7.99
N ARG A 268 15.48 29.14 -7.56
CA ARG A 268 14.04 29.46 -7.40
C ARG A 268 13.29 29.56 -8.73
N ALA A 269 13.97 29.84 -9.82
CA ALA A 269 13.38 29.88 -11.16
C ALA A 269 12.96 28.49 -11.66
N GLU A 270 13.63 27.44 -11.19
CA GLU A 270 13.25 26.05 -11.49
C GLU A 270 11.94 25.63 -10.78
N GLY A 271 11.56 26.36 -9.74
CA GLY A 271 10.49 26.00 -8.82
C GLY A 271 11.00 25.24 -7.58
N PRO A 272 10.15 25.03 -6.58
CA PRO A 272 10.55 24.38 -5.35
C PRO A 272 10.82 22.88 -5.55
N TYR A 273 11.73 22.34 -4.75
CA TYR A 273 11.93 20.91 -4.57
C TYR A 273 10.91 20.34 -3.56
N VAL A 274 10.65 21.10 -2.49
CA VAL A 274 9.63 20.78 -1.50
C VAL A 274 8.66 21.95 -1.36
N ALA A 275 7.38 21.66 -1.38
CA ALA A 275 6.32 22.67 -1.26
C ALA A 275 5.20 22.20 -0.34
N VAL A 276 4.40 23.15 0.11
CA VAL A 276 3.20 22.93 0.93
C VAL A 276 2.00 23.66 0.34
N SER A 277 0.80 23.15 0.64
CA SER A 277 -0.44 23.75 0.15
C SER A 277 -1.54 23.73 1.21
N LYS A 278 -2.50 24.62 1.03
CA LYS A 278 -3.71 24.74 1.84
C LYS A 278 -4.96 24.62 0.97
N LEU A 279 -5.87 23.70 1.37
CA LEU A 279 -7.15 23.51 0.69
C LEU A 279 -8.26 23.29 1.72
N GLY A 280 -9.18 24.24 1.84
CA GLY A 280 -10.24 24.18 2.84
C GLY A 280 -9.67 24.09 4.27
N LEU A 281 -10.12 23.14 5.05
CA LEU A 281 -9.62 22.91 6.42
C LEU A 281 -8.29 22.14 6.46
N GLY A 282 -7.97 21.36 5.43
CA GLY A 282 -6.79 20.50 5.37
C GLY A 282 -5.60 21.13 4.65
N LYS A 283 -4.58 20.29 4.41
CA LYS A 283 -3.27 20.68 3.88
C LYS A 283 -2.73 19.63 2.95
N ALA A 284 -1.72 20.00 2.16
CA ALA A 284 -0.89 19.04 1.46
C ALA A 284 0.59 19.44 1.52
N ALA A 285 1.47 18.46 1.40
CA ALA A 285 2.89 18.67 1.18
C ALA A 285 3.34 17.85 -0.03
N PHE A 286 4.41 18.29 -0.68
CA PHE A 286 4.94 17.74 -1.91
C PHE A 286 6.45 17.71 -1.86
N ILE A 287 7.05 16.60 -2.29
CA ILE A 287 8.48 16.49 -2.54
C ILE A 287 8.68 15.82 -3.91
N GLY A 288 9.64 16.31 -4.67
CA GLY A 288 9.87 15.90 -6.06
C GLY A 288 10.75 14.67 -6.22
N ASP A 289 11.08 13.96 -5.14
CA ASP A 289 11.97 12.79 -5.17
C ASP A 289 11.59 11.81 -4.04
N SER A 290 11.55 10.53 -4.36
CA SER A 290 11.31 9.47 -3.38
C SER A 290 12.57 9.09 -2.59
N SER A 291 13.76 9.32 -3.16
CA SER A 291 15.03 8.88 -2.58
C SER A 291 15.29 9.39 -1.15
N PRO A 292 14.95 10.65 -0.78
CA PRO A 292 15.09 11.12 0.61
C PRO A 292 14.18 10.43 1.62
N VAL A 293 13.17 9.69 1.16
CA VAL A 293 12.22 8.96 2.02
C VAL A 293 12.60 7.49 2.15
N GLU A 294 13.35 6.98 1.18
CA GLU A 294 13.68 5.57 1.05
C GLU A 294 14.69 5.08 2.07
N ASP A 295 14.62 3.79 2.34
CA ASP A 295 15.64 3.00 3.04
C ASP A 295 16.03 1.75 2.22
N ALA A 296 17.09 1.08 2.60
CA ALA A 296 17.65 -0.06 1.87
C ALA A 296 16.90 -1.39 2.12
N THR A 297 15.60 -1.36 2.36
CA THR A 297 14.80 -2.53 2.71
C THR A 297 13.63 -2.80 1.76
N PRO A 298 13.85 -2.92 0.42
CA PRO A 298 12.76 -3.30 -0.48
C PRO A 298 12.26 -4.69 -0.12
N LYS A 299 10.95 -4.87 -0.13
CA LYS A 299 10.27 -6.08 0.31
C LYS A 299 9.96 -7.05 -0.83
N TYR A 300 9.61 -6.50 -2.00
CA TYR A 300 9.10 -7.28 -3.12
C TYR A 300 10.11 -7.42 -4.26
N LEU A 301 9.87 -8.37 -5.16
CA LEU A 301 10.57 -8.46 -6.44
C LEU A 301 9.86 -7.61 -7.50
N ARG A 302 10.52 -7.32 -8.61
CA ARG A 302 9.93 -6.57 -9.74
C ARG A 302 8.84 -7.39 -10.40
N GLU A 303 7.70 -6.79 -10.66
CA GLU A 303 6.49 -7.40 -11.23
C GLU A 303 6.74 -7.99 -12.61
N GLU A 304 7.49 -7.26 -13.44
CA GLU A 304 7.77 -7.63 -14.84
C GLU A 304 8.83 -8.72 -14.98
N THR A 305 9.89 -8.65 -14.17
CA THR A 305 11.12 -9.45 -14.38
C THR A 305 11.40 -10.46 -13.28
N GLY A 306 10.83 -10.29 -12.08
CA GLY A 306 11.14 -11.10 -10.91
C GLY A 306 12.54 -10.83 -10.31
N THR A 307 13.22 -9.78 -10.76
CA THR A 307 14.51 -9.39 -10.22
C THR A 307 14.38 -8.58 -8.93
N LYS A 308 15.45 -8.50 -8.16
CA LYS A 308 15.47 -7.69 -6.92
C LYS A 308 15.26 -6.21 -7.24
N LYS A 309 14.55 -5.54 -6.35
CA LYS A 309 14.46 -4.08 -6.32
C LYS A 309 15.67 -3.50 -5.60
N THR A 310 15.93 -2.22 -5.88
CA THR A 310 17.00 -1.46 -5.24
C THR A 310 16.41 -0.11 -4.86
N THR A 311 16.27 0.14 -3.56
CA THR A 311 15.90 1.44 -3.00
C THR A 311 17.16 2.23 -2.66
N TYR A 312 17.02 3.53 -2.54
CA TYR A 312 18.06 4.41 -2.02
C TYR A 312 17.96 4.46 -0.48
N ASP A 313 19.04 4.68 0.26
CA ASP A 313 19.02 4.80 1.74
C ASP A 313 19.09 6.29 2.16
N GLY A 314 18.22 7.12 1.60
CA GLY A 314 18.25 8.56 1.76
C GLY A 314 17.59 9.09 3.04
N PHE A 315 16.72 8.32 3.69
CA PHE A 315 16.07 8.78 4.92
C PHE A 315 17.05 9.22 6.02
N LYS A 316 18.23 8.62 6.05
CA LYS A 316 19.31 8.94 6.99
C LYS A 316 20.32 9.96 6.45
N GLU A 317 20.17 10.36 5.21
CA GLU A 317 21.08 11.30 4.57
C GLU A 317 20.74 12.73 4.98
N GLN A 318 21.74 13.58 5.11
CA GLN A 318 21.59 15.01 5.38
C GLN A 318 20.55 15.33 6.48
N ASN A 319 19.54 16.17 6.18
CA ASN A 319 18.43 16.47 7.09
C ASN A 319 17.11 15.85 6.62
N ASP A 320 17.12 14.87 5.73
CA ASP A 320 15.94 14.31 5.03
C ASP A 320 14.93 13.75 6.02
N GLY A 321 15.31 12.84 6.88
CA GLY A 321 14.42 12.28 7.87
C GLY A 321 13.89 13.32 8.88
N THR A 322 14.62 14.42 9.13
CA THR A 322 14.12 15.51 9.99
C THR A 322 13.06 16.32 9.26
N LEU A 323 13.30 16.67 8.00
CA LEU A 323 12.34 17.38 7.16
C LEU A 323 11.02 16.60 7.03
N LEU A 324 11.10 15.32 6.72
CA LEU A 324 9.93 14.46 6.53
C LEU A 324 9.08 14.36 7.80
N ARG A 325 9.70 14.18 8.96
CA ARG A 325 9.01 14.19 10.26
C ARG A 325 8.35 15.54 10.55
N ASN A 326 9.03 16.65 10.27
CA ASN A 326 8.49 18.00 10.46
C ASN A 326 7.30 18.26 9.52
N ILE A 327 7.34 17.74 8.28
CA ILE A 327 6.22 17.81 7.35
C ILE A 327 4.99 17.10 7.93
N VAL A 328 5.13 15.86 8.41
CA VAL A 328 4.00 15.12 8.99
C VAL A 328 3.48 15.77 10.27
N ASP A 329 4.37 16.30 11.12
CA ASP A 329 3.97 17.07 12.30
C ASP A 329 3.12 18.29 11.94
N TRP A 330 3.47 19.00 10.87
CA TRP A 330 2.69 20.14 10.38
C TRP A 330 1.37 19.66 9.74
N LEU A 331 1.41 18.64 8.90
CA LEU A 331 0.23 18.09 8.21
C LEU A 331 -0.83 17.61 9.21
N SER A 332 -0.42 16.99 10.32
CA SER A 332 -1.33 16.41 11.32
C SER A 332 -1.98 17.42 12.27
N LYS A 333 -1.57 18.71 12.22
CA LYS A 333 -2.18 19.77 13.02
C LYS A 333 -3.31 20.45 12.26
N GLN A 334 -4.33 20.91 12.97
CA GLN A 334 -5.35 21.77 12.39
C GLN A 334 -4.91 23.22 12.46
N GLU A 335 -5.26 24.01 11.43
CA GLU A 335 -4.98 25.43 11.34
C GLU A 335 -6.29 26.22 11.23
N SER A 336 -6.30 27.44 11.72
CA SER A 336 -7.49 28.30 11.69
C SER A 336 -7.73 28.99 10.34
N TYR A 337 -6.68 29.07 9.49
CA TYR A 337 -6.77 29.69 8.16
C TYR A 337 -7.13 28.65 7.08
N THR A 338 -7.77 29.12 6.01
CA THR A 338 -8.15 28.30 4.85
C THR A 338 -7.39 28.66 3.56
N ALA A 339 -6.62 29.73 3.56
CA ALA A 339 -5.75 30.16 2.47
C ALA A 339 -4.44 30.73 3.03
N LEU A 340 -3.35 30.58 2.29
CA LEU A 340 -2.02 31.06 2.73
C LEU A 340 -1.98 32.57 2.91
N SER A 341 -2.74 33.32 2.12
CA SER A 341 -2.85 34.78 2.24
C SER A 341 -3.44 35.30 3.57
N GLN A 342 -4.05 34.39 4.36
CA GLN A 342 -4.58 34.70 5.68
C GLN A 342 -3.53 34.59 6.80
N VAL A 343 -2.36 34.05 6.50
CA VAL A 343 -1.28 33.86 7.48
C VAL A 343 -0.51 35.16 7.63
N SER A 344 -0.63 35.78 8.80
CA SER A 344 0.03 37.09 9.07
C SER A 344 1.55 37.01 8.93
N GLY A 345 2.12 37.88 8.16
CA GLY A 345 3.57 37.99 7.92
C GLY A 345 4.13 36.93 6.96
N LEU A 346 3.30 36.04 6.41
CA LEU A 346 3.75 35.11 5.39
C LEU A 346 3.95 35.83 4.06
N GLN A 347 5.11 35.64 3.46
CA GLN A 347 5.41 36.12 2.10
C GLN A 347 4.95 35.06 1.10
N LEU A 348 4.00 35.42 0.23
CA LEU A 348 3.55 34.52 -0.84
C LEU A 348 4.63 34.42 -1.94
N ASP A 349 4.70 33.29 -2.59
CA ASP A 349 5.61 33.07 -3.71
C ASP A 349 5.07 33.75 -5.00
N GLN A 350 5.83 33.66 -6.06
CA GLN A 350 5.36 33.98 -7.42
C GLN A 350 5.05 32.68 -8.16
N PRO A 351 4.14 32.69 -9.14
CA PRO A 351 3.94 31.55 -10.00
C PRO A 351 5.25 31.14 -10.68
N THR A 352 5.52 29.83 -10.74
CA THR A 352 6.68 29.29 -11.46
C THR A 352 6.43 29.40 -12.97
N ALA A 353 7.41 29.91 -13.72
CA ALA A 353 7.32 29.95 -15.18
C ALA A 353 7.30 28.52 -15.75
N LEU A 354 6.26 28.22 -16.54
CA LEU A 354 6.08 26.92 -17.16
C LEU A 354 6.54 26.93 -18.62
N LEU A 355 7.10 25.81 -19.06
CA LEU A 355 7.28 25.53 -20.48
C LEU A 355 5.94 25.17 -21.13
N SER A 356 5.80 25.37 -22.44
CA SER A 356 4.55 25.10 -23.15
C SER A 356 4.07 23.66 -22.96
N MET A 357 4.99 22.69 -22.91
CA MET A 357 4.66 21.27 -22.78
C MET A 357 4.17 20.89 -21.36
N GLU A 358 4.33 21.78 -20.38
CA GLU A 358 3.85 21.56 -19.01
C GLU A 358 2.39 22.00 -18.80
N ASN A 359 1.75 22.60 -19.79
CA ASN A 359 0.35 22.96 -19.72
C ASN A 359 -0.52 21.89 -20.39
N PRO A 360 -1.62 21.44 -19.79
CA PRO A 360 -2.43 20.34 -20.29
C PRO A 360 -2.84 20.50 -21.76
N GLN A 361 -3.29 21.71 -22.16
CA GLN A 361 -3.83 21.98 -23.50
C GLN A 361 -2.76 22.09 -24.58
N THR A 362 -1.52 22.44 -24.21
CA THR A 362 -0.39 22.58 -25.14
C THR A 362 0.67 21.51 -24.91
N SER A 363 0.37 20.57 -24.03
CA SER A 363 1.25 19.45 -23.68
C SER A 363 1.60 18.61 -24.92
N THR A 364 2.87 18.29 -25.07
CA THR A 364 3.39 17.44 -26.13
C THR A 364 4.10 16.24 -25.53
N GLU A 365 4.14 15.12 -26.24
CA GLU A 365 4.97 13.98 -25.87
C GLU A 365 6.46 14.36 -25.81
N PRO A 366 7.28 13.67 -25.01
CA PRO A 366 8.71 13.92 -24.97
C PRO A 366 9.37 13.70 -26.33
N VAL A 367 10.53 14.35 -26.55
CA VAL A 367 11.29 14.24 -27.81
C VAL A 367 11.75 12.81 -28.05
N ALA A 368 12.18 12.12 -26.99
CA ALA A 368 12.49 10.69 -27.01
C ALA A 368 11.40 9.94 -26.27
N GLU A 369 10.92 8.84 -26.87
CA GLU A 369 9.98 7.96 -26.18
C GLU A 369 10.71 7.22 -25.07
N PRO A 370 10.29 7.38 -23.80
CA PRO A 370 11.06 6.85 -22.66
C PRO A 370 10.82 5.36 -22.41
N TRP A 371 9.80 4.77 -23.03
CA TRP A 371 9.31 3.47 -22.62
C TRP A 371 9.89 2.34 -23.45
N ASP A 372 10.50 1.38 -22.79
CA ASP A 372 10.69 0.06 -23.35
C ASP A 372 9.35 -0.68 -23.43
N ALA A 373 9.19 -1.51 -24.47
CA ALA A 373 8.04 -2.38 -24.54
C ALA A 373 8.02 -3.33 -23.31
N PRO A 374 6.84 -3.58 -22.73
CA PRO A 374 6.73 -4.52 -21.61
C PRO A 374 7.17 -5.92 -22.02
N ALA A 375 7.73 -6.69 -21.07
CA ALA A 375 8.12 -8.07 -21.30
C ALA A 375 6.93 -8.90 -21.79
N THR A 376 7.19 -9.87 -22.69
CA THR A 376 6.14 -10.72 -23.26
C THR A 376 5.30 -11.38 -22.16
N GLY A 377 3.99 -11.14 -22.21
CA GLY A 377 3.01 -11.67 -21.27
C GLY A 377 2.81 -10.86 -19.99
N TYR A 378 3.61 -9.83 -19.71
CA TYR A 378 3.38 -8.91 -18.61
C TYR A 378 2.27 -7.92 -18.96
N LYS A 379 1.33 -7.73 -18.05
CA LYS A 379 0.23 -6.76 -18.14
C LYS A 379 0.12 -6.03 -16.81
N TRP A 380 0.53 -4.80 -16.75
CA TRP A 380 0.53 -4.00 -15.53
C TRP A 380 -0.83 -3.91 -14.82
N TYR A 381 -1.93 -4.11 -15.54
CA TYR A 381 -3.32 -4.09 -15.07
C TYR A 381 -3.86 -5.47 -14.67
N ASP A 382 -3.04 -6.52 -14.76
CA ASP A 382 -3.40 -7.91 -14.44
C ASP A 382 -2.29 -8.57 -13.61
N SER A 383 -2.46 -8.57 -12.30
CA SER A 383 -1.46 -9.11 -11.35
C SER A 383 -1.21 -10.61 -11.52
N SER A 384 -2.10 -11.35 -12.19
CA SER A 384 -1.87 -12.77 -12.51
C SER A 384 -0.70 -12.99 -13.48
N THR A 385 -0.30 -11.94 -14.19
CA THR A 385 0.84 -11.94 -15.12
C THR A 385 2.17 -11.56 -14.47
N PHE A 386 2.15 -11.12 -13.22
CA PHE A 386 3.34 -10.69 -12.50
C PHE A 386 4.24 -11.87 -12.15
N LYS A 387 5.53 -11.62 -11.95
CA LYS A 387 6.47 -12.63 -11.52
C LYS A 387 6.28 -12.97 -10.04
N SER A 388 6.53 -14.24 -9.71
CA SER A 388 6.48 -14.70 -8.32
C SER A 388 7.42 -13.89 -7.42
N GLY A 389 6.96 -13.52 -6.23
CA GLY A 389 7.71 -12.70 -5.29
C GLY A 389 7.47 -11.20 -5.41
N SER A 390 6.69 -10.74 -6.41
CA SER A 390 6.22 -9.36 -6.51
C SER A 390 4.90 -9.15 -5.77
N TYR A 391 4.63 -7.92 -5.37
CA TYR A 391 3.31 -7.58 -4.81
C TYR A 391 2.20 -7.82 -5.85
N GLY A 392 1.10 -8.39 -5.41
CA GLY A 392 0.00 -8.77 -6.29
C GLY A 392 0.13 -10.19 -6.87
N ASN A 393 1.35 -10.73 -7.01
CA ASN A 393 1.59 -12.14 -7.32
C ASN A 393 2.20 -12.86 -6.11
N GLY A 394 1.54 -12.77 -4.98
CA GLY A 394 1.79 -13.66 -3.87
C GLY A 394 1.56 -15.09 -4.31
N SER A 395 2.60 -15.91 -4.27
CA SER A 395 2.44 -17.35 -4.21
C SER A 395 1.90 -17.74 -2.84
N SER A 396 0.67 -17.37 -2.51
CA SER A 396 -0.18 -18.30 -1.80
C SER A 396 -0.31 -19.47 -2.77
N GLY A 397 0.19 -20.63 -2.41
CA GLY A 397 0.17 -21.78 -3.30
C GLY A 397 -1.17 -21.88 -4.01
N SER A 398 -1.12 -21.85 -5.36
CA SER A 398 -2.28 -21.91 -6.25
C SER A 398 -2.92 -20.55 -6.53
N GLY A 399 -2.63 -19.96 -7.68
CA GLY A 399 -3.27 -18.75 -8.21
C GLY A 399 -4.79 -18.90 -8.35
N GLY A 400 -5.53 -18.14 -7.54
CA GLY A 400 -6.97 -18.06 -7.64
C GLY A 400 -7.41 -16.64 -7.40
N THR A 401 -8.24 -16.10 -8.30
CA THR A 401 -9.02 -14.91 -8.04
C THR A 401 -9.88 -15.15 -6.80
N THR A 402 -9.84 -14.22 -5.82
CA THR A 402 -10.72 -14.34 -4.66
C THR A 402 -12.16 -14.33 -5.13
N THR A 403 -12.84 -15.44 -4.95
CA THR A 403 -14.27 -15.59 -5.27
C THR A 403 -15.15 -15.10 -4.13
N LEU A 404 -14.64 -15.15 -2.90
CA LEU A 404 -15.37 -14.78 -1.69
C LEU A 404 -14.40 -14.37 -0.58
N ASN A 405 -14.73 -13.28 0.12
CA ASN A 405 -14.06 -12.85 1.35
C ASN A 405 -15.13 -12.46 2.38
N GLU A 406 -15.31 -13.30 3.42
CA GLU A 406 -16.29 -13.05 4.48
C GLU A 406 -15.56 -12.73 5.79
N LYS A 407 -15.86 -11.54 6.32
CA LYS A 407 -15.28 -10.99 7.56
C LYS A 407 -16.29 -10.87 8.71
N PHE A 408 -17.53 -11.28 8.49
CA PHE A 408 -18.65 -11.20 9.44
C PHE A 408 -19.04 -9.79 9.92
N GLU A 409 -18.48 -8.73 9.34
CA GLU A 409 -18.67 -7.34 9.79
C GLU A 409 -20.05 -6.77 9.49
N SER A 410 -20.78 -7.33 8.54
CA SER A 410 -22.12 -6.86 8.12
C SER A 410 -23.28 -7.59 8.80
N GLY A 411 -23.02 -8.67 9.52
CA GLY A 411 -24.04 -9.54 10.09
C GLY A 411 -24.47 -9.14 11.50
N THR A 412 -25.70 -9.48 11.85
CA THR A 412 -26.23 -9.37 13.22
C THR A 412 -26.93 -10.65 13.63
N LYS A 413 -26.45 -11.31 14.68
CA LYS A 413 -27.10 -12.46 15.33
C LYS A 413 -26.55 -12.61 16.74
N THR A 414 -27.36 -12.34 17.74
CA THR A 414 -26.94 -12.24 19.15
C THR A 414 -27.18 -13.51 19.97
N ALA A 415 -27.92 -14.47 19.42
CA ALA A 415 -28.29 -15.71 20.12
C ALA A 415 -27.80 -16.95 19.37
N TYR A 416 -27.59 -18.05 20.11
CA TYR A 416 -27.16 -19.33 19.56
C TYR A 416 -28.29 -20.14 18.89
N THR A 417 -29.53 -19.64 18.89
CA THR A 417 -30.63 -20.27 18.13
C THR A 417 -30.29 -20.39 16.65
N SER A 418 -30.71 -21.48 16.02
CA SER A 418 -30.45 -21.70 14.60
C SER A 418 -31.19 -20.68 13.73
N GLY A 419 -30.58 -20.24 12.63
CA GLY A 419 -31.19 -19.28 11.71
C GLY A 419 -30.23 -18.75 10.66
N ASN A 420 -30.80 -18.13 9.63
CA ASN A 420 -30.03 -17.48 8.57
C ASN A 420 -29.50 -16.10 9.02
N VAL A 421 -28.32 -15.78 8.55
CA VAL A 421 -27.68 -14.47 8.70
C VAL A 421 -27.30 -13.97 7.30
N THR A 422 -27.71 -12.75 6.96
CA THR A 422 -27.25 -12.10 5.73
C THR A 422 -25.93 -11.41 6.02
N LEU A 423 -24.89 -11.80 5.30
CA LEU A 423 -23.52 -11.31 5.38
C LEU A 423 -23.13 -10.63 4.06
N ALA A 424 -21.99 -9.98 4.02
CA ALA A 424 -21.48 -9.33 2.81
C ALA A 424 -21.27 -10.32 1.64
N SER A 425 -20.86 -11.55 1.94
CA SER A 425 -20.65 -12.63 0.97
C SER A 425 -21.93 -13.37 0.54
N GLY A 426 -23.07 -13.10 1.20
CA GLY A 426 -24.34 -13.79 0.94
C GLY A 426 -25.03 -14.29 2.21
N SER A 427 -26.01 -15.19 2.05
CA SER A 427 -26.74 -15.79 3.18
C SER A 427 -25.98 -16.98 3.76
N TRP A 428 -25.84 -17.02 5.08
CA TRP A 428 -25.26 -18.13 5.84
C TRP A 428 -26.25 -18.67 6.86
N TYR A 429 -26.28 -19.96 7.04
CA TYR A 429 -27.04 -20.61 8.11
C TYR A 429 -26.14 -20.84 9.33
N PHE A 430 -26.53 -20.30 10.45
CA PHE A 430 -25.87 -20.43 11.75
C PHE A 430 -26.65 -21.40 12.61
N ASP A 431 -26.05 -22.48 13.04
CA ASP A 431 -26.59 -23.46 13.97
C ASP A 431 -25.72 -23.49 15.23
N ASN A 432 -26.34 -23.29 16.40
CA ASN A 432 -25.63 -23.15 17.67
C ASN A 432 -24.44 -22.17 17.56
N ALA A 433 -24.67 -21.04 16.85
CA ALA A 433 -23.67 -20.05 16.52
C ALA A 433 -24.27 -18.64 16.54
N LEU A 434 -23.43 -17.63 16.71
CA LEU A 434 -23.80 -16.20 16.70
C LEU A 434 -22.69 -15.34 16.10
N ILE A 435 -23.00 -14.07 15.83
CA ILE A 435 -22.01 -13.03 15.52
C ILE A 435 -21.51 -12.44 16.83
N GLY A 436 -20.23 -12.66 17.14
CA GLY A 436 -19.57 -12.24 18.37
C GLY A 436 -18.84 -10.92 18.19
N ASN A 437 -19.04 -9.99 19.12
CA ASN A 437 -18.43 -8.65 19.14
C ASN A 437 -17.83 -8.27 20.50
N LEU A 438 -17.74 -9.22 21.43
CA LEU A 438 -17.14 -8.98 22.76
C LEU A 438 -15.62 -8.81 22.64
N SER A 439 -15.00 -8.21 23.66
CA SER A 439 -13.54 -8.13 23.78
C SER A 439 -12.85 -9.50 23.87
N THR A 440 -13.59 -10.53 24.30
CA THR A 440 -13.12 -11.92 24.38
C THR A 440 -13.26 -12.69 23.07
N ASP A 441 -14.02 -12.17 22.07
CA ASP A 441 -14.04 -12.74 20.74
C ASP A 441 -12.71 -12.49 20.00
N LYS A 442 -12.19 -13.52 19.37
CA LYS A 442 -10.99 -13.43 18.54
C LYS A 442 -11.42 -13.05 17.12
N LYS A 443 -10.94 -11.90 16.64
CA LYS A 443 -11.39 -11.28 15.39
C LYS A 443 -10.33 -10.31 14.86
N THR A 444 -10.33 -10.06 13.58
CA THR A 444 -9.47 -9.07 12.91
C THR A 444 -10.14 -7.69 12.84
N GLY A 445 -11.47 -7.64 12.77
CA GLY A 445 -12.28 -6.43 12.75
C GLY A 445 -13.08 -6.21 14.04
N LEU A 446 -14.35 -5.88 13.89
CA LEU A 446 -15.28 -5.62 15.00
C LEU A 446 -16.03 -6.87 15.43
N GLN A 447 -16.19 -7.87 14.52
CA GLN A 447 -17.02 -9.05 14.73
C GLN A 447 -16.34 -10.31 14.20
N SER A 448 -16.83 -11.48 14.64
CA SER A 448 -16.47 -12.80 14.10
C SER A 448 -17.64 -13.77 14.30
N ALA A 449 -17.68 -14.89 13.59
CA ALA A 449 -18.61 -15.95 13.88
C ALA A 449 -18.13 -16.72 15.11
N ARG A 450 -18.94 -16.81 16.17
CA ARG A 450 -18.67 -17.61 17.37
C ARG A 450 -19.57 -18.84 17.35
N VAL A 451 -18.97 -20.01 17.20
CA VAL A 451 -19.66 -21.29 17.08
C VAL A 451 -19.39 -22.12 18.34
N ARG A 452 -20.45 -22.66 18.95
CA ARG A 452 -20.37 -23.58 20.09
C ARG A 452 -20.16 -25.01 19.61
N SER A 453 -19.59 -25.87 20.41
CA SER A 453 -19.46 -27.31 20.11
C SER A 453 -20.85 -27.92 19.80
N SER A 454 -20.90 -28.82 18.83
CA SER A 454 -22.11 -29.36 18.18
C SER A 454 -22.87 -28.35 17.30
N GLY A 455 -22.26 -27.19 16.99
CA GLY A 455 -22.80 -26.19 16.07
C GLY A 455 -22.04 -26.12 14.73
N ALA A 456 -22.58 -25.31 13.83
CA ALA A 456 -22.00 -25.11 12.51
C ALA A 456 -22.35 -23.73 11.93
N ILE A 457 -21.53 -23.25 11.00
CA ILE A 457 -21.86 -22.18 10.06
C ILE A 457 -21.78 -22.72 8.64
N THR A 458 -22.79 -22.45 7.83
CA THR A 458 -22.97 -23.07 6.51
C THR A 458 -23.32 -22.02 5.47
N MET A 459 -22.66 -22.02 4.32
CA MET A 459 -23.03 -21.20 3.17
C MET A 459 -24.36 -21.69 2.58
N ASN A 460 -25.28 -20.78 2.29
CA ASN A 460 -26.55 -21.07 1.61
C ASN A 460 -26.46 -20.89 0.08
N PHE A 461 -25.27 -20.69 -0.45
CA PHE A 461 -25.00 -20.47 -1.88
C PHE A 461 -23.74 -21.23 -2.29
N ASP A 462 -23.60 -21.46 -3.60
CA ASP A 462 -22.45 -22.13 -4.19
C ASP A 462 -21.46 -21.12 -4.77
N VAL A 463 -20.17 -21.45 -4.74
CA VAL A 463 -19.09 -20.74 -5.44
C VAL A 463 -18.50 -21.64 -6.51
N SER A 464 -18.20 -21.06 -7.68
CA SER A 464 -17.61 -21.77 -8.80
C SER A 464 -16.11 -21.59 -8.83
N GLY A 465 -15.38 -22.62 -9.30
CA GLY A 465 -13.94 -22.55 -9.54
C GLY A 465 -13.06 -22.52 -8.29
N ALA A 466 -13.60 -22.78 -7.09
CA ALA A 466 -12.85 -22.74 -5.83
C ALA A 466 -11.66 -23.72 -5.85
N LYS A 467 -10.44 -23.20 -5.71
CA LYS A 467 -9.19 -23.97 -5.62
C LYS A 467 -8.57 -23.96 -4.23
N SER A 468 -8.92 -22.99 -3.41
CA SER A 468 -8.50 -22.95 -2.01
C SER A 468 -9.52 -22.26 -1.13
N ILE A 469 -9.50 -22.58 0.16
CA ILE A 469 -10.23 -21.84 1.21
C ILE A 469 -9.29 -21.62 2.39
N LEU A 470 -9.16 -20.36 2.82
CA LEU A 470 -8.47 -19.95 4.04
C LEU A 470 -9.52 -19.62 5.10
N ILE A 471 -9.28 -20.01 6.34
CA ILE A 471 -10.16 -19.77 7.48
C ILE A 471 -9.29 -19.35 8.66
N SER A 472 -9.53 -18.18 9.21
CA SER A 472 -8.95 -17.74 10.49
C SER A 472 -9.78 -18.27 11.64
N HIS A 473 -9.14 -18.88 12.66
CA HIS A 473 -9.84 -19.50 13.79
C HIS A 473 -9.06 -19.35 15.10
N ALA A 474 -9.79 -19.27 16.21
CA ALA A 474 -9.23 -19.29 17.58
C ALA A 474 -10.27 -19.79 18.60
N ASN A 475 -9.82 -20.25 19.75
CA ASN A 475 -10.69 -20.47 20.89
C ASN A 475 -11.28 -19.14 21.39
N PHE A 476 -12.56 -19.14 21.73
CA PHE A 476 -13.19 -17.98 22.38
C PHE A 476 -12.67 -17.81 23.81
N GLY A 477 -12.25 -16.62 24.17
CA GLY A 477 -11.77 -16.31 25.51
C GLY A 477 -10.69 -17.28 26.01
N THR A 478 -11.00 -18.05 27.04
CA THR A 478 -10.14 -19.09 27.64
C THR A 478 -10.63 -20.51 27.36
N ASP A 479 -11.61 -20.69 26.47
CA ASP A 479 -12.15 -22.01 26.10
C ASP A 479 -11.06 -22.91 25.53
N SER A 480 -11.21 -24.23 25.72
CA SER A 480 -10.30 -25.25 25.19
C SER A 480 -11.02 -26.57 24.97
N GLY A 481 -10.41 -27.48 24.17
CA GLY A 481 -10.97 -28.81 23.92
C GLY A 481 -12.09 -28.85 22.89
N ALA A 482 -12.33 -27.76 22.13
CA ALA A 482 -13.15 -27.78 20.94
C ALA A 482 -12.26 -28.03 19.71
N ASN A 483 -12.83 -28.75 18.74
CA ASN A 483 -12.23 -29.02 17.44
C ASN A 483 -13.20 -28.59 16.33
N TRP A 484 -12.69 -28.41 15.13
CA TRP A 484 -13.52 -28.06 13.99
C TRP A 484 -13.12 -28.82 12.72
N GLN A 485 -14.10 -29.04 11.84
CA GLN A 485 -13.95 -29.72 10.56
C GLN A 485 -14.55 -28.87 9.46
N LEU A 486 -13.75 -28.61 8.40
CA LEU A 486 -14.27 -28.08 7.16
C LEU A 486 -14.95 -29.19 6.37
N GLN A 487 -16.13 -28.90 5.85
CA GLN A 487 -16.86 -29.80 4.96
C GLN A 487 -17.31 -29.08 3.70
N MET A 488 -17.39 -29.79 2.60
CA MET A 488 -17.73 -29.30 1.27
C MET A 488 -18.90 -30.13 0.70
N SER A 489 -19.77 -29.45 -0.04
CA SER A 489 -20.84 -30.05 -0.82
C SER A 489 -20.78 -29.58 -2.26
N THR A 490 -20.97 -30.50 -3.22
CA THR A 490 -21.08 -30.25 -4.67
C THR A 490 -22.51 -30.41 -5.19
N ASN A 491 -23.48 -30.61 -4.31
CA ASN A 491 -24.88 -30.85 -4.65
C ASN A 491 -25.87 -30.02 -3.83
N GLY A 492 -25.50 -28.73 -3.64
CA GLY A 492 -26.39 -27.77 -2.98
C GLY A 492 -26.60 -28.00 -1.48
N GLY A 493 -25.66 -28.71 -0.81
CA GLY A 493 -25.79 -29.01 0.63
C GLY A 493 -26.53 -30.30 0.96
N SER A 494 -26.92 -31.11 -0.05
CA SER A 494 -27.61 -32.37 0.17
C SER A 494 -26.72 -33.45 0.81
N THR A 495 -25.42 -33.47 0.45
CA THR A 495 -24.40 -34.32 1.08
C THR A 495 -23.12 -33.52 1.33
N TRP A 496 -22.35 -33.98 2.32
CA TRP A 496 -21.15 -33.28 2.78
C TRP A 496 -19.97 -34.22 2.89
N THR A 497 -18.81 -33.80 2.40
CA THR A 497 -17.54 -34.50 2.52
C THR A 497 -16.54 -33.67 3.31
N ASN A 498 -15.71 -34.30 4.14
CA ASN A 498 -14.67 -33.63 4.88
C ASN A 498 -13.58 -33.10 3.94
N VAL A 499 -13.12 -31.87 4.19
CA VAL A 499 -11.95 -31.29 3.55
C VAL A 499 -10.80 -31.28 4.57
N GLY A 500 -9.78 -32.07 4.29
CA GLY A 500 -8.67 -32.27 5.21
C GLY A 500 -9.05 -32.99 6.51
N SER A 501 -8.15 -32.95 7.49
CA SER A 501 -8.34 -33.51 8.83
C SER A 501 -9.06 -32.56 9.77
N THR A 502 -9.57 -33.07 10.89
CA THR A 502 -10.07 -32.27 12.02
C THR A 502 -8.97 -31.36 12.56
N ASN A 503 -9.32 -30.13 12.88
CA ASN A 503 -8.40 -29.10 13.33
C ASN A 503 -8.68 -28.73 14.80
N THR A 504 -7.62 -28.39 15.53
CA THR A 504 -7.69 -27.80 16.87
C THR A 504 -7.44 -26.30 16.77
N SER A 505 -8.06 -25.53 17.66
CA SER A 505 -7.82 -24.08 17.77
C SER A 505 -6.95 -23.76 18.98
N THR A 506 -6.19 -22.68 18.88
CA THR A 506 -5.39 -22.10 19.98
C THR A 506 -6.05 -20.84 20.52
N SER A 507 -5.45 -20.21 21.52
CA SER A 507 -5.94 -18.96 22.12
C SER A 507 -5.75 -17.73 21.22
N THR A 508 -4.92 -17.83 20.17
CA THR A 508 -4.62 -16.76 19.22
C THR A 508 -5.26 -17.05 17.87
N LEU A 509 -5.72 -16.02 17.17
CA LEU A 509 -6.30 -16.15 15.83
C LEU A 509 -5.19 -16.63 14.87
N THR A 510 -5.46 -17.75 14.19
CA THR A 510 -4.51 -18.42 13.30
C THR A 510 -5.24 -18.81 12.01
N ALA A 511 -4.62 -18.57 10.86
CA ALA A 511 -5.18 -18.94 9.57
C ALA A 511 -4.84 -20.38 9.20
N LYS A 512 -5.83 -21.10 8.62
CA LYS A 512 -5.68 -22.45 8.05
C LYS A 512 -6.14 -22.43 6.61
N THR A 513 -5.28 -22.88 5.69
CA THR A 513 -5.61 -23.00 4.26
C THR A 513 -5.83 -24.48 3.89
N PHE A 514 -6.83 -24.70 3.03
CA PHE A 514 -7.14 -25.98 2.41
C PHE A 514 -7.08 -25.82 0.89
N THR A 515 -6.32 -26.67 0.23
CA THR A 515 -6.30 -26.76 -1.24
C THR A 515 -7.45 -27.66 -1.70
N LEU A 516 -8.11 -27.28 -2.78
CA LEU A 516 -9.27 -27.94 -3.35
C LEU A 516 -8.96 -28.42 -4.78
N THR A 517 -9.51 -29.55 -5.16
CA THR A 517 -9.33 -30.13 -6.50
C THR A 517 -10.64 -30.16 -7.31
N GLN A 518 -11.67 -29.46 -6.83
CA GLN A 518 -12.99 -29.49 -7.44
C GLN A 518 -13.10 -28.47 -8.59
N THR A 519 -13.81 -28.90 -9.65
CA THR A 519 -14.17 -28.06 -10.79
C THR A 519 -15.65 -27.66 -10.80
N ALA A 520 -16.49 -28.43 -10.09
CA ALA A 520 -17.92 -28.13 -9.92
C ALA A 520 -18.15 -26.99 -8.91
N PRO A 521 -19.28 -26.26 -9.01
CA PRO A 521 -19.68 -25.33 -7.96
C PRO A 521 -19.78 -26.01 -6.58
N VAL A 522 -19.31 -25.35 -5.53
CA VAL A 522 -19.23 -25.90 -4.18
C VAL A 522 -19.75 -24.92 -3.15
N ARG A 523 -20.29 -25.43 -2.05
CA ARG A 523 -20.51 -24.67 -0.81
C ARG A 523 -19.80 -25.33 0.35
N PHE A 524 -19.52 -24.54 1.37
CA PHE A 524 -18.78 -25.00 2.55
C PHE A 524 -19.61 -24.86 3.81
N ARG A 525 -19.31 -25.73 4.79
CA ARG A 525 -19.68 -25.53 6.18
C ARG A 525 -18.52 -25.86 7.11
N ILE A 526 -18.50 -25.15 8.24
CA ILE A 526 -17.55 -25.39 9.32
C ILE A 526 -18.36 -25.96 10.48
N VAL A 527 -18.01 -27.17 10.92
CA VAL A 527 -18.66 -27.91 12.01
C VAL A 527 -17.75 -27.92 13.22
N VAL A 528 -18.24 -27.52 14.38
CA VAL A 528 -17.49 -27.55 15.64
C VAL A 528 -17.91 -28.75 16.47
N SER A 529 -16.93 -29.45 17.05
CA SER A 529 -17.10 -30.65 17.87
C SER A 529 -16.21 -30.59 19.12
N GLY A 530 -16.21 -31.64 19.94
CA GLY A 530 -15.37 -31.70 21.14
C GLY A 530 -16.14 -31.41 22.43
N THR A 531 -15.49 -30.84 23.42
CA THR A 531 -16.06 -30.62 24.76
C THR A 531 -17.32 -29.76 24.70
N THR A 532 -18.42 -30.24 25.29
CA THR A 532 -19.73 -29.56 25.28
C THR A 532 -19.62 -28.14 25.85
N GLY A 533 -20.23 -27.19 25.13
CA GLY A 533 -20.27 -25.79 25.54
C GLY A 533 -19.05 -24.94 25.16
N MET A 534 -17.93 -25.56 24.76
CA MET A 534 -16.75 -24.82 24.30
C MET A 534 -17.00 -24.16 22.94
N ARG A 535 -16.30 -23.06 22.67
CA ARG A 535 -16.58 -22.16 21.55
C ARG A 535 -15.32 -21.87 20.76
N ILE A 536 -15.49 -21.76 19.45
CA ILE A 536 -14.45 -21.32 18.52
C ILE A 536 -14.95 -20.06 17.80
N ASN A 537 -14.09 -19.06 17.65
CA ASN A 537 -14.28 -17.94 16.73
C ASN A 537 -13.72 -18.30 15.36
N PHE A 538 -14.46 -17.94 14.31
CA PHE A 538 -14.04 -18.00 12.92
C PHE A 538 -14.13 -16.61 12.31
N ASP A 539 -13.12 -16.25 11.53
CA ASP A 539 -13.02 -14.96 10.88
C ASP A 539 -12.26 -15.08 9.56
N ASP A 540 -12.28 -14.04 8.72
CA ASP A 540 -11.54 -13.97 7.45
C ASP A 540 -11.63 -15.29 6.64
N ILE A 541 -12.84 -15.69 6.23
CA ILE A 541 -13.02 -16.81 5.32
C ILE A 541 -12.80 -16.34 3.89
N VAL A 542 -11.69 -16.77 3.27
CA VAL A 542 -11.33 -16.40 1.91
C VAL A 542 -11.36 -17.62 1.01
N ILE A 543 -12.18 -17.59 -0.04
CA ILE A 543 -12.23 -18.62 -1.08
C ILE A 543 -11.62 -18.05 -2.35
N SER A 544 -10.67 -18.77 -2.93
CA SER A 544 -9.94 -18.37 -4.13
C SER A 544 -10.03 -19.43 -5.23
N ASN A 545 -10.06 -18.96 -6.50
CA ASN A 545 -10.14 -19.76 -7.72
C ASN A 545 -8.76 -20.10 -8.29
#